data_e64bc244e4ea07db22a24504c98828d2
#
_entry.id   e64bc244e4ea07db22a24504c98828d2
#
_cell.length_a   1.000
_cell.length_b   1.000
_cell.length_c   1.000
_cell.angle_alpha   90.00
_cell.angle_beta   90.00
_cell.angle_gamma   90.00
#
_symmetry.space_group_name_H-M   'P 1'
#
loop_
_entity.id
_entity.type
_entity.pdbx_description
1 polymer ?
#
loop_
_entity_poly.entity_id
_entity_poly.type
_entity_poly.pdbx_seq_one_letter_code
_entity_poly.pdbx_strand_id
1 'polypeptide(L)'
;DNKVTNKAILSYLEDIGGVHSNKAGYGILEIEETHLSWILLGWKLQVIRRPKYAEKIKIKTWSKGVIKIYTYRDFEIYDEQGNLIIKASSKWVLLDIEKGKIVRIEPQLIEKYEPELNREVFEIGEFDKVREPHEYQFEKKYTVRRADIDVNNHMHNLNYIELANEVLPEDVYKGALFNDVR
;
A
#
# COMPACT_ATOMS: atom_id res chain seq x y z
N ASP A 1 -13.53 19.44 -1.49
CA ASP A 1 -14.44 18.37 -1.97
C ASP A 1 -15.12 17.53 -0.90
N ASN A 2 -14.72 17.60 0.37
CA ASN A 2 -15.20 16.74 1.44
C ASN A 2 -15.06 15.23 1.15
N LYS A 3 -14.17 14.83 0.26
CA LYS A 3 -13.88 13.44 -0.11
C LYS A 3 -12.47 13.05 0.34
N VAL A 4 -12.32 11.79 0.74
CA VAL A 4 -11.02 11.24 1.13
C VAL A 4 -10.09 11.13 -0.07
N THR A 5 -8.82 11.55 0.08
CA THR A 5 -7.78 11.46 -0.96
C THR A 5 -7.22 10.04 -1.09
N ASN A 6 -6.57 9.72 -2.21
CA ASN A 6 -5.89 8.42 -2.39
C ASN A 6 -4.79 8.21 -1.33
N LYS A 7 -4.02 9.26 -0.99
CA LYS A 7 -3.02 9.18 0.08
C LYS A 7 -3.66 8.81 1.40
N ALA A 8 -4.75 9.47 1.80
CA ALA A 8 -5.43 9.16 3.06
C ALA A 8 -6.01 7.73 3.07
N ILE A 9 -6.58 7.27 1.95
CA ILE A 9 -7.04 5.88 1.83
C ILE A 9 -5.89 4.92 2.07
N LEU A 10 -4.77 5.08 1.35
CA LEU A 10 -3.62 4.19 1.48
C LEU A 10 -3.00 4.26 2.88
N SER A 11 -2.98 5.44 3.54
CA SER A 11 -2.54 5.57 4.93
C SER A 11 -3.38 4.71 5.87
N TYR A 12 -4.71 4.72 5.76
CA TYR A 12 -5.56 3.82 6.55
C TYR A 12 -5.26 2.35 6.31
N LEU A 13 -4.93 1.98 5.06
CA LEU A 13 -4.59 0.59 4.73
C LEU A 13 -3.22 0.18 5.27
N GLU A 14 -2.23 1.08 5.26
CA GLU A 14 -0.93 0.87 5.89
C GLU A 14 -1.07 0.69 7.40
N ASP A 15 -1.83 1.56 8.06
CA ASP A 15 -2.04 1.51 9.51
C ASP A 15 -2.65 0.16 9.93
N ILE A 16 -3.73 -0.26 9.29
CA ILE A 16 -4.37 -1.54 9.64
C ILE A 16 -3.49 -2.75 9.29
N GLY A 17 -2.71 -2.64 8.20
CA GLY A 17 -1.72 -3.64 7.82
C GLY A 17 -0.61 -3.76 8.87
N GLY A 18 -0.12 -2.62 9.38
CA GLY A 18 0.87 -2.53 10.46
C GLY A 18 0.36 -3.15 11.76
N VAL A 19 -0.86 -2.82 12.17
CA VAL A 19 -1.50 -3.43 13.36
C VAL A 19 -1.57 -4.95 13.24
N HIS A 20 -1.93 -5.48 12.08
CA HIS A 20 -1.95 -6.93 11.85
C HIS A 20 -0.53 -7.53 11.89
N SER A 21 0.47 -6.84 11.34
CA SER A 21 1.86 -7.30 11.36
C SER A 21 2.44 -7.33 12.78
N ASN A 22 2.17 -6.32 13.61
CA ASN A 22 2.55 -6.33 15.02
C ASN A 22 1.89 -7.51 15.77
N LYS A 23 0.58 -7.77 15.52
CA LYS A 23 -0.09 -8.93 16.12
C LYS A 23 0.53 -10.27 15.70
N ALA A 24 1.02 -10.38 14.47
CA ALA A 24 1.72 -11.56 13.96
C ALA A 24 3.16 -11.68 14.47
N GLY A 25 3.71 -10.67 15.16
CA GLY A 25 5.07 -10.64 15.71
C GLY A 25 6.14 -10.29 14.65
N TYR A 26 5.76 -9.58 13.58
CA TYR A 26 6.66 -9.13 12.51
C TYR A 26 6.30 -7.73 12.02
N GLY A 27 5.84 -6.87 12.91
CA GLY A 27 5.61 -5.47 12.63
C GLY A 27 6.83 -4.61 12.94
N ILE A 28 6.62 -3.30 12.96
CA ILE A 28 7.70 -2.33 13.17
C ILE A 28 8.31 -2.42 14.57
N LEU A 29 7.51 -2.82 15.56
CA LEU A 29 7.96 -2.92 16.96
C LEU A 29 8.89 -4.13 17.18
N GLU A 30 8.81 -5.15 16.35
CA GLU A 30 9.58 -6.38 16.44
C GLU A 30 10.85 -6.38 15.56
N ILE A 31 11.12 -5.28 14.83
CA ILE A 31 12.29 -5.19 13.94
C ILE A 31 13.61 -5.36 14.70
N GLU A 32 13.75 -4.77 15.88
CA GLU A 32 14.99 -4.87 16.68
C GLU A 32 15.27 -6.31 17.11
N GLU A 33 14.24 -7.11 17.37
CA GLU A 33 14.38 -8.51 17.80
C GLU A 33 14.53 -9.46 16.60
N THR A 34 13.74 -9.25 15.56
CA THR A 34 13.66 -10.15 14.41
C THR A 34 14.69 -9.86 13.34
N HIS A 35 15.22 -8.64 13.28
CA HIS A 35 16.05 -8.08 12.20
C HIS A 35 15.40 -8.17 10.81
N LEU A 36 14.07 -8.34 10.77
CA LEU A 36 13.28 -8.47 9.55
C LEU A 36 12.37 -7.26 9.36
N SER A 37 12.33 -6.74 8.15
CA SER A 37 11.45 -5.65 7.77
C SER A 37 10.68 -5.95 6.49
N TRP A 38 9.38 -5.63 6.47
CA TRP A 38 8.57 -5.71 5.27
C TRP A 38 8.81 -4.50 4.37
N ILE A 39 9.16 -4.77 3.11
CA ILE A 39 9.34 -3.73 2.10
C ILE A 39 8.18 -3.79 1.12
N LEU A 40 7.46 -2.69 1.04
CA LEU A 40 6.37 -2.48 0.08
C LEU A 40 6.94 -2.26 -1.32
N LEU A 41 6.49 -3.05 -2.29
CA LEU A 41 6.89 -2.94 -3.69
C LEU A 41 5.86 -2.22 -4.57
N GLY A 42 4.60 -2.23 -4.14
CA GLY A 42 3.55 -1.57 -4.89
C GLY A 42 2.17 -1.74 -4.30
N TRP A 43 1.30 -0.84 -4.74
CA TRP A 43 -0.13 -0.85 -4.46
C TRP A 43 -0.93 -1.04 -5.74
N LYS A 44 -2.10 -1.68 -5.61
CA LYS A 44 -3.21 -1.55 -6.53
C LYS A 44 -4.43 -1.12 -5.74
N LEU A 45 -5.01 -0.01 -6.11
CA LEU A 45 -6.17 0.61 -5.47
C LEU A 45 -7.27 0.81 -6.50
N GLN A 46 -8.49 0.40 -6.19
CA GLN A 46 -9.70 0.72 -6.94
C GLN A 46 -10.73 1.34 -6.02
N VAL A 47 -11.11 2.57 -6.32
CA VAL A 47 -12.13 3.34 -5.60
C VAL A 47 -13.44 3.25 -6.36
N ILE A 48 -14.41 2.49 -5.84
CA ILE A 48 -15.75 2.35 -6.38
C ILE A 48 -16.56 3.61 -6.02
N ARG A 49 -16.47 4.02 -4.76
CA ARG A 49 -17.04 5.25 -4.22
C ARG A 49 -16.12 5.83 -3.14
N ARG A 50 -15.90 7.14 -3.17
CA ARG A 50 -15.11 7.80 -2.12
C ARG A 50 -15.94 8.04 -0.86
N PRO A 51 -15.41 7.71 0.31
CA PRO A 51 -16.00 8.12 1.58
C PRO A 51 -16.05 9.64 1.69
N LYS A 52 -17.09 10.15 2.33
CA LYS A 52 -17.24 11.57 2.65
C LYS A 52 -16.62 11.88 4.02
N TYR A 53 -16.43 13.16 4.29
CA TYR A 53 -16.01 13.61 5.62
C TYR A 53 -17.02 13.13 6.68
N ALA A 54 -16.49 12.64 7.81
CA ALA A 54 -17.24 12.07 8.92
C ALA A 54 -18.06 10.81 8.63
N GLU A 55 -17.94 10.22 7.43
CA GLU A 55 -18.55 8.93 7.13
C GLU A 55 -17.81 7.81 7.87
N LYS A 56 -18.55 6.96 8.56
CA LYS A 56 -17.98 5.78 9.19
C LYS A 56 -17.70 4.72 8.15
N ILE A 57 -16.51 4.16 8.21
CA ILE A 57 -16.06 3.09 7.30
C ILE A 57 -15.59 1.88 8.11
N LYS A 58 -15.71 0.71 7.53
CA LYS A 58 -15.15 -0.54 8.05
C LYS A 58 -14.08 -1.05 7.10
N ILE A 59 -12.87 -1.22 7.61
CA ILE A 59 -11.75 -1.75 6.83
C ILE A 59 -11.52 -3.21 7.22
N LYS A 60 -11.35 -4.06 6.23
CA LYS A 60 -10.91 -5.45 6.39
C LYS A 60 -9.58 -5.63 5.66
N THR A 61 -8.68 -6.40 6.26
CA THR A 61 -7.42 -6.80 5.63
C THR A 61 -7.08 -8.24 5.98
N TRP A 62 -6.43 -8.90 5.05
CA TRP A 62 -5.90 -10.26 5.25
C TRP A 62 -4.62 -10.45 4.45
N SER A 63 -3.75 -11.29 4.96
CA SER A 63 -2.57 -11.75 4.25
C SER A 63 -2.97 -12.81 3.23
N LYS A 64 -2.23 -12.88 2.14
CA LYS A 64 -2.27 -13.96 1.17
C LYS A 64 -1.03 -14.83 1.31
N GLY A 65 -1.01 -15.96 0.63
CA GLY A 65 0.15 -16.84 0.64
C GLY A 65 1.38 -16.23 -0.03
N VAL A 66 2.45 -16.98 -0.01
CA VAL A 66 3.74 -16.62 -0.62
C VAL A 66 3.80 -17.13 -2.05
N ILE A 67 4.22 -16.28 -2.98
CA ILE A 67 4.50 -16.62 -4.37
C ILE A 67 5.96 -16.27 -4.66
N LYS A 68 6.81 -17.27 -4.78
CA LYS A 68 8.28 -17.13 -4.90
C LYS A 68 8.86 -16.42 -3.67
N ILE A 69 9.27 -15.16 -3.82
CA ILE A 69 9.81 -14.29 -2.76
C ILE A 69 8.83 -13.19 -2.34
N TYR A 70 7.62 -13.18 -2.91
CA TYR A 70 6.63 -12.15 -2.68
C TYR A 70 5.49 -12.66 -1.81
N THR A 71 4.93 -11.78 -1.00
CA THR A 71 3.60 -11.96 -0.41
C THR A 71 2.71 -10.78 -0.75
N TYR A 72 1.41 -10.98 -0.61
CA TYR A 72 0.40 -9.99 -0.92
C TYR A 72 -0.52 -9.80 0.28
N ARG A 73 -1.10 -8.62 0.36
CA ARG A 73 -2.12 -8.29 1.35
C ARG A 73 -3.26 -7.60 0.65
N ASP A 74 -4.45 -8.12 0.86
CA ASP A 74 -5.68 -7.57 0.30
C ASP A 74 -6.45 -6.76 1.33
N PHE A 75 -7.26 -5.82 0.82
CA PHE A 75 -8.04 -4.89 1.62
C PHE A 75 -9.40 -4.63 0.98
N GLU A 76 -10.40 -4.47 1.82
CA GLU A 76 -11.72 -4.01 1.45
C GLU A 76 -12.19 -2.94 2.43
N ILE A 77 -12.77 -1.87 1.91
CA ILE A 77 -13.42 -0.83 2.71
C ILE A 77 -14.91 -0.84 2.40
N TYR A 78 -15.69 -0.84 3.45
CA TYR A 78 -17.15 -0.84 3.43
C TYR A 78 -17.70 0.41 4.08
N ASP A 79 -18.85 0.88 3.62
CA ASP A 79 -19.65 1.91 4.29
C ASP A 79 -20.47 1.34 5.47
N GLU A 80 -21.20 2.21 6.16
CA GLU A 80 -22.05 1.80 7.31
C GLU A 80 -23.16 0.82 6.92
N GLN A 81 -23.61 0.84 5.66
CA GLN A 81 -24.64 -0.06 5.14
C GLN A 81 -24.06 -1.41 4.70
N GLY A 82 -22.73 -1.56 4.75
CA GLY A 82 -22.05 -2.80 4.35
C GLY A 82 -21.79 -2.90 2.85
N ASN A 83 -21.92 -1.82 2.08
CA ASN A 83 -21.57 -1.81 0.68
C ASN A 83 -20.05 -1.69 0.53
N LEU A 84 -19.46 -2.50 -0.37
CA LEU A 84 -18.04 -2.38 -0.74
C LEU A 84 -17.83 -1.09 -1.52
N ILE A 85 -16.95 -0.22 -1.02
CA ILE A 85 -16.69 1.09 -1.61
C ILE A 85 -15.25 1.25 -2.12
N ILE A 86 -14.30 0.50 -1.57
CA ILE A 86 -12.90 0.49 -2.02
C ILE A 86 -12.35 -0.92 -1.87
N LYS A 87 -11.53 -1.33 -2.84
CA LYS A 87 -10.69 -2.52 -2.74
C LYS A 87 -9.25 -2.18 -3.10
N ALA A 88 -8.31 -2.84 -2.43
CA ALA A 88 -6.90 -2.64 -2.68
C ALA A 88 -6.11 -3.92 -2.43
N SER A 89 -4.93 -3.98 -3.03
CA SER A 89 -3.92 -4.99 -2.76
C SER A 89 -2.55 -4.37 -2.69
N SER A 90 -1.66 -4.96 -1.91
CA SER A 90 -0.26 -4.55 -1.78
C SER A 90 0.67 -5.74 -1.94
N LYS A 91 1.84 -5.48 -2.52
CA LYS A 91 2.88 -6.48 -2.80
C LYS A 91 4.11 -6.21 -1.95
N TRP A 92 4.66 -7.24 -1.32
CA TRP A 92 5.72 -7.12 -0.34
C TRP A 92 6.83 -8.14 -0.54
N VAL A 93 8.04 -7.78 -0.07
CA VAL A 93 9.17 -8.70 0.17
C VAL A 93 9.65 -8.53 1.60
N LEU A 94 10.36 -9.56 2.08
CA LEU A 94 10.98 -9.56 3.40
C LEU A 94 12.47 -9.22 3.26
N LEU A 95 12.93 -8.22 4.01
CA LEU A 95 14.32 -7.79 4.05
C LEU A 95 14.94 -8.16 5.41
N ASP A 96 16.10 -8.80 5.38
CA ASP A 96 16.99 -8.89 6.53
C ASP A 96 17.79 -7.57 6.59
N ILE A 97 17.52 -6.75 7.61
CA ILE A 97 18.10 -5.40 7.72
C ILE A 97 19.58 -5.42 8.11
N GLU A 98 20.06 -6.47 8.80
CA GLU A 98 21.47 -6.61 9.14
C GLU A 98 22.30 -6.96 7.91
N LYS A 99 21.80 -7.87 7.08
CA LYS A 99 22.47 -8.31 5.85
C LYS A 99 22.20 -7.41 4.65
N GLY A 100 21.18 -6.53 4.73
CA GLY A 100 20.74 -5.69 3.63
C GLY A 100 20.25 -6.49 2.41
N LYS A 101 19.63 -7.66 2.62
CA LYS A 101 19.24 -8.57 1.54
C LYS A 101 17.79 -9.04 1.69
N ILE A 102 17.12 -9.16 0.54
CA ILE A 102 15.82 -9.82 0.49
C ILE A 102 16.02 -11.29 0.85
N VAL A 103 15.19 -11.78 1.76
CA VAL A 103 15.20 -13.16 2.23
C VAL A 103 13.92 -13.89 1.85
N ARG A 104 14.01 -15.21 1.84
CA ARG A 104 12.85 -16.06 1.61
C ARG A 104 11.89 -15.93 2.79
N ILE A 105 10.60 -15.87 2.49
CA ILE A 105 9.55 -15.89 3.49
C ILE A 105 9.31 -17.36 3.88
N GLU A 106 9.65 -17.71 5.10
CA GLU A 106 9.46 -19.08 5.60
C GLU A 106 7.97 -19.36 5.88
N PRO A 107 7.49 -20.60 5.65
CA PRO A 107 6.08 -20.94 5.86
C PRO A 107 5.58 -20.61 7.26
N GLN A 108 6.38 -20.90 8.31
CA GLN A 108 6.03 -20.63 9.70
C GLN A 108 5.83 -19.14 10.00
N LEU A 109 6.51 -18.25 9.26
CA LEU A 109 6.31 -16.82 9.38
C LEU A 109 4.96 -16.41 8.80
N ILE A 110 4.64 -16.86 7.58
CA ILE A 110 3.38 -16.46 6.94
C ILE A 110 2.15 -17.08 7.61
N GLU A 111 2.28 -18.26 8.21
CA GLU A 111 1.21 -18.91 8.98
C GLU A 111 0.75 -18.05 10.16
N LYS A 112 1.64 -17.27 10.79
CA LYS A 112 1.27 -16.34 11.86
C LYS A 112 0.35 -15.21 11.43
N TYR A 113 0.26 -14.96 10.13
CA TYR A 113 -0.68 -14.00 9.55
C TYR A 113 -2.04 -14.61 9.19
N GLU A 114 -2.24 -15.90 9.45
CA GLU A 114 -3.50 -16.61 9.16
C GLU A 114 -4.01 -16.32 7.73
N PRO A 115 -3.24 -16.67 6.67
CA PRO A 115 -3.50 -16.19 5.32
C PRO A 115 -4.80 -16.76 4.74
N GLU A 116 -5.61 -15.90 4.12
CA GLU A 116 -6.82 -16.28 3.39
C GLU A 116 -6.48 -16.58 1.92
N LEU A 117 -6.13 -17.83 1.61
CA LEU A 117 -5.61 -18.23 0.29
C LEU A 117 -6.67 -18.18 -0.83
N ASN A 118 -7.94 -18.36 -0.50
CA ASN A 118 -9.04 -18.48 -1.47
C ASN A 118 -9.85 -17.19 -1.63
N ARG A 119 -9.40 -16.09 -1.02
CA ARG A 119 -10.07 -14.80 -1.10
C ARG A 119 -9.16 -13.79 -1.80
N GLU A 120 -9.63 -13.26 -2.91
CA GLU A 120 -8.86 -12.32 -3.75
C GLU A 120 -9.72 -11.12 -4.11
N VAL A 121 -9.14 -9.92 -4.02
CA VAL A 121 -9.77 -8.70 -4.53
C VAL A 121 -9.36 -8.38 -5.97
N PHE A 122 -8.17 -8.86 -6.39
CA PHE A 122 -7.64 -8.75 -7.75
C PHE A 122 -6.89 -10.04 -8.13
N GLU A 123 -6.85 -10.35 -9.42
CA GLU A 123 -5.94 -11.37 -9.93
C GLU A 123 -4.47 -10.97 -9.68
N ILE A 124 -3.63 -11.93 -9.30
CA ILE A 124 -2.23 -11.69 -8.91
C ILE A 124 -1.41 -11.11 -10.08
N GLY A 125 -1.72 -11.49 -11.33
CA GLY A 125 -1.06 -10.94 -12.52
C GLY A 125 -1.22 -9.42 -12.73
N GLU A 126 -2.14 -8.79 -12.01
CA GLU A 126 -2.40 -7.35 -12.10
C GLU A 126 -1.33 -6.46 -11.43
N PHE A 127 -0.32 -7.05 -10.79
CA PHE A 127 0.88 -6.35 -10.28
C PHE A 127 2.04 -6.35 -11.28
N ASP A 128 1.75 -6.45 -12.56
CA ASP A 128 2.77 -6.35 -13.58
C ASP A 128 3.47 -4.99 -13.53
N LYS A 129 4.76 -5.02 -13.84
CA LYS A 129 5.59 -3.81 -13.83
C LYS A 129 5.00 -2.77 -14.79
N VAL A 130 4.68 -1.60 -14.28
CA VAL A 130 4.32 -0.44 -15.10
C VAL A 130 5.52 -0.13 -16.00
N ARG A 131 5.29 -0.07 -17.32
CA ARG A 131 6.35 0.25 -18.27
C ARG A 131 6.70 1.73 -18.16
N GLU A 132 7.98 2.02 -18.16
CA GLU A 132 8.46 3.40 -18.26
C GLU A 132 8.05 3.99 -19.61
N PRO A 133 7.47 5.21 -19.66
CA PRO A 133 7.14 5.86 -20.91
C PRO A 133 8.42 6.24 -21.67
N HIS A 134 8.34 6.26 -23.00
CA HIS A 134 9.46 6.66 -23.86
C HIS A 134 9.77 8.16 -23.78
N GLU A 135 8.77 8.97 -23.48
CA GLU A 135 8.87 10.43 -23.37
C GLU A 135 8.05 10.93 -22.18
N TYR A 136 8.57 11.95 -21.54
CA TYR A 136 7.87 12.63 -20.43
C TYR A 136 7.34 13.97 -20.94
N GLN A 137 6.05 14.22 -20.76
CA GLN A 137 5.40 15.49 -21.14
C GLN A 137 5.63 16.58 -20.08
N PHE A 138 5.81 16.17 -18.83
CA PHE A 138 6.00 17.08 -17.72
C PHE A 138 7.10 16.57 -16.79
N GLU A 139 7.95 17.48 -16.31
CA GLU A 139 9.01 17.21 -15.35
C GLU A 139 9.03 18.29 -14.26
N LYS A 140 9.18 17.88 -13.01
CA LYS A 140 9.30 18.78 -11.87
C LYS A 140 10.41 18.29 -10.94
N LYS A 141 11.34 19.17 -10.57
CA LYS A 141 12.34 18.89 -9.55
C LYS A 141 11.73 19.04 -8.16
N TYR A 142 11.98 18.07 -7.31
CA TYR A 142 11.55 18.08 -5.92
C TYR A 142 12.74 17.89 -4.98
N THR A 143 12.80 18.67 -3.91
CA THR A 143 13.78 18.48 -2.84
C THR A 143 13.10 17.76 -1.68
N VAL A 144 13.54 16.55 -1.38
CA VAL A 144 13.00 15.74 -0.28
C VAL A 144 13.15 16.50 1.05
N ARG A 145 12.05 16.70 1.76
CA ARG A 145 12.01 17.39 3.05
C ARG A 145 12.22 16.40 4.19
N ARG A 146 12.61 16.89 5.35
CA ARG A 146 12.71 16.05 6.57
C ARG A 146 11.37 15.39 6.92
N ALA A 147 10.26 16.08 6.69
CA ALA A 147 8.91 15.56 6.93
C ALA A 147 8.47 14.45 5.94
N ASP A 148 9.21 14.26 4.86
CA ASP A 148 8.91 13.21 3.88
C ASP A 148 9.58 11.87 4.23
N ILE A 149 10.51 11.88 5.21
CA ILE A 149 11.31 10.72 5.60
C ILE A 149 10.57 9.90 6.65
N ASP A 150 10.47 8.60 6.42
CA ASP A 150 9.89 7.63 7.31
C ASP A 150 10.90 7.07 8.34
N VAL A 151 10.45 6.14 9.16
CA VAL A 151 11.27 5.47 10.18
C VAL A 151 12.43 4.64 9.62
N ASN A 152 12.38 4.28 8.33
CA ASN A 152 13.44 3.55 7.62
C ASN A 152 14.46 4.50 6.98
N ASN A 153 14.41 5.80 7.25
CA ASN A 153 15.22 6.84 6.64
C ASN A 153 15.08 6.95 5.10
N HIS A 154 13.93 6.56 4.57
CA HIS A 154 13.58 6.71 3.16
C HIS A 154 12.39 7.65 3.00
N MET A 155 12.24 8.21 1.81
CA MET A 155 11.04 8.96 1.48
C MET A 155 9.84 8.03 1.54
N HIS A 156 8.84 8.39 2.36
CA HIS A 156 7.64 7.58 2.56
C HIS A 156 6.87 7.35 1.24
N ASN A 157 6.49 6.11 0.98
CA ASN A 157 5.87 5.68 -0.29
C ASN A 157 4.69 6.55 -0.72
N LEU A 158 3.83 6.94 0.22
CA LEU A 158 2.63 7.72 -0.08
C LEU A 158 2.93 9.16 -0.55
N ASN A 159 4.12 9.68 -0.26
CA ASN A 159 4.51 11.00 -0.73
C ASN A 159 4.74 11.04 -2.25
N TYR A 160 5.10 9.91 -2.87
CA TYR A 160 5.22 9.83 -4.33
C TYR A 160 3.90 10.09 -5.05
N ILE A 161 2.76 9.71 -4.45
CA ILE A 161 1.43 9.98 -5.01
C ILE A 161 1.14 11.50 -5.00
N GLU A 162 1.51 12.19 -3.93
CA GLU A 162 1.37 13.65 -3.87
C GLU A 162 2.27 14.33 -4.89
N LEU A 163 3.52 13.89 -5.02
CA LEU A 163 4.42 14.44 -6.03
C LEU A 163 3.93 14.19 -7.45
N ALA A 164 3.36 13.03 -7.73
CA ALA A 164 2.76 12.75 -9.03
C ALA A 164 1.62 13.75 -9.32
N ASN A 165 0.76 14.03 -8.33
CA ASN A 165 -0.31 15.02 -8.48
C ASN A 165 0.23 16.44 -8.76
N GLU A 166 1.36 16.82 -8.15
CA GLU A 166 1.99 18.13 -8.34
C GLU A 166 2.60 18.35 -9.74
N VAL A 167 2.81 17.30 -10.51
CA VAL A 167 3.31 17.38 -11.89
C VAL A 167 2.18 17.49 -12.90
N LEU A 168 0.95 17.12 -12.50
CA LEU A 168 -0.20 17.15 -13.40
C LEU A 168 -0.61 18.58 -13.75
N PRO A 169 -1.04 18.84 -15.00
CA PRO A 169 -1.70 20.10 -15.36
C PRO A 169 -2.94 20.33 -14.48
N GLU A 170 -3.21 21.60 -14.18
CA GLU A 170 -4.28 22.01 -13.26
C GLU A 170 -5.67 21.53 -13.68
N ASP A 171 -5.96 21.53 -14.97
CA ASP A 171 -7.21 21.05 -15.56
C ASP A 171 -7.36 19.53 -15.40
N VAL A 172 -6.26 18.77 -15.56
CA VAL A 172 -6.22 17.31 -15.31
C VAL A 172 -6.41 17.02 -13.84
N TYR A 173 -5.65 17.70 -12.97
CA TYR A 173 -5.74 17.53 -11.53
C TYR A 173 -7.15 17.82 -10.99
N LYS A 174 -7.80 18.89 -11.46
CA LYS A 174 -9.16 19.24 -11.03
C LYS A 174 -10.24 18.36 -11.65
N GLY A 175 -10.02 17.87 -12.86
CA GLY A 175 -11.00 17.07 -13.61
C GLY A 175 -10.95 15.57 -13.30
N ALA A 176 -9.82 15.05 -12.80
CA ALA A 176 -9.62 13.62 -12.64
C ALA A 176 -9.81 13.16 -11.19
N LEU A 177 -10.57 12.09 -10.99
CA LEU A 177 -10.76 11.48 -9.66
C LEU A 177 -9.78 10.34 -9.35
N PHE A 178 -8.94 9.94 -10.29
CA PHE A 178 -7.94 8.85 -10.14
C PHE A 178 -8.44 7.68 -9.28
N ASN A 179 -9.51 7.04 -9.73
CA ASN A 179 -10.15 5.97 -8.97
C ASN A 179 -9.40 4.63 -9.06
N ASP A 180 -8.50 4.51 -10.02
CA ASP A 180 -7.58 3.38 -10.17
C ASP A 180 -6.15 3.88 -10.07
N VAL A 181 -5.38 3.30 -9.14
CA VAL A 181 -3.97 3.65 -8.87
C VAL A 181 -3.14 2.38 -8.85
N ARG A 182 -1.98 2.44 -9.50
CA ARG A 182 -0.97 1.38 -9.49
C ARG A 182 0.40 1.96 -9.22
#